data_acd75d871391ddc03fdd9c05fe04bda9
#
_entry.id   acd75d871391ddc03fdd9c05fe04bda9
#
_cell.length_a   1.000
_cell.length_b   1.000
_cell.length_c   1.000
_cell.angle_alpha   90.00
_cell.angle_beta   90.00
_cell.angle_gamma   90.00
#
_symmetry.space_group_name_H-M   'P 1'
#
loop_
_entity.id
_entity.type
_entity.pdbx_description
1 polymer ?
#
loop_
_entity_poly.entity_id
_entity_poly.type
_entity_poly.pdbx_seq_one_letter_code
_entity_poly.pdbx_strand_id
1 'polypeptide(L)'
;AVSSSQVILELCIPVLAIMGLHSFFKSDKAKQWDSLWKSSAVVLGLIALLLVFKGMFSFTSIADDDLVKSMGPDFLSALKEDRQSMYVADLWRSGLFIIAVIALLWMNMKDKVSQNLAIILIGVLMVADLVFVDKNYVDKEAFVSAREVDVPFQPTQADAEILKDTSVFRVYDIQGRLQGRTSYFHKAVGGYSAVRPRRYDQVFEYIVENSLNDLGKNIN
;
A
#
# COMPACT_ATOMS: atom_id res chain seq x y z
N ALA A 1 -5.17 -6.10 10.53
CA ALA A 1 -6.22 -6.99 10.00
C ALA A 1 -6.69 -6.58 8.59
N VAL A 2 -6.87 -5.28 8.29
CA VAL A 2 -7.33 -4.82 6.96
C VAL A 2 -6.28 -5.12 5.88
N SER A 3 -5.01 -4.86 6.14
CA SER A 3 -3.90 -5.10 5.19
C SER A 3 -3.76 -6.57 4.81
N SER A 4 -4.01 -7.50 5.73
CA SER A 4 -3.89 -8.94 5.45
C SER A 4 -5.00 -9.45 4.53
N SER A 5 -6.19 -8.85 4.57
CA SER A 5 -7.30 -9.19 3.65
C SER A 5 -7.05 -8.65 2.25
N GLN A 6 -6.34 -7.54 2.12
CA GLN A 6 -6.00 -6.93 0.84
C GLN A 6 -5.10 -7.84 0.00
N VAL A 7 -4.15 -8.55 0.61
CA VAL A 7 -3.27 -9.52 -0.08
C VAL A 7 -4.08 -10.60 -0.83
N ILE A 8 -5.19 -11.06 -0.24
CA ILE A 8 -6.06 -12.05 -0.89
C ILE A 8 -6.71 -11.45 -2.15
N LEU A 9 -7.18 -10.20 -2.07
CA LEU A 9 -7.76 -9.51 -3.23
C LEU A 9 -6.71 -9.29 -4.33
N GLU A 10 -5.51 -8.86 -3.95
CA GLU A 10 -4.39 -8.65 -4.88
C GLU A 10 -3.96 -9.93 -5.61
N LEU A 11 -4.15 -11.09 -5.00
CA LEU A 11 -3.94 -12.38 -5.66
C LEU A 11 -5.14 -12.81 -6.50
N CYS A 12 -6.36 -12.72 -5.96
CA CYS A 12 -7.57 -13.24 -6.60
C CYS A 12 -7.96 -12.45 -7.85
N ILE A 13 -7.83 -11.11 -7.85
CA ILE A 13 -8.23 -10.27 -8.98
C ILE A 13 -7.42 -10.59 -10.25
N PRO A 14 -6.08 -10.65 -10.24
CA PRO A 14 -5.31 -11.05 -11.42
C PRO A 14 -5.60 -12.47 -11.90
N VAL A 15 -5.80 -13.42 -10.99
CA VAL A 15 -6.16 -14.80 -11.35
C VAL A 15 -7.50 -14.83 -12.08
N LEU A 16 -8.52 -14.14 -11.57
CA LEU A 16 -9.83 -14.04 -12.22
C LEU A 16 -9.74 -13.34 -13.57
N ALA A 17 -8.90 -12.30 -13.70
CA ALA A 17 -8.67 -11.61 -14.97
C ALA A 17 -8.05 -12.54 -16.02
N ILE A 18 -7.04 -13.34 -15.64
CA ILE A 18 -6.42 -14.32 -16.52
C ILE A 18 -7.42 -15.40 -16.95
N MET A 19 -8.22 -15.90 -15.99
CA MET A 19 -9.27 -16.88 -16.29
C MET A 19 -10.33 -16.31 -17.24
N GLY A 20 -10.71 -15.05 -17.03
CA GLY A 20 -11.64 -14.31 -17.89
C GLY A 20 -11.11 -14.15 -19.31
N LEU A 21 -9.86 -13.73 -19.48
CA LEU A 21 -9.19 -13.62 -20.77
C LEU A 21 -9.08 -14.97 -21.47
N HIS A 22 -8.71 -16.02 -20.73
CA HIS A 22 -8.63 -17.37 -21.28
C HIS A 22 -9.99 -17.87 -21.80
N SER A 23 -11.06 -17.65 -21.03
CA SER A 23 -12.42 -17.98 -21.42
C SER A 23 -12.86 -17.15 -22.64
N PHE A 24 -12.54 -15.86 -22.66
CA PHE A 24 -12.83 -14.97 -23.76
C PHE A 24 -12.21 -15.48 -25.09
N PHE A 25 -10.91 -15.78 -25.10
CA PHE A 25 -10.22 -16.26 -26.28
C PHE A 25 -10.68 -17.63 -26.77
N LYS A 26 -11.23 -18.48 -25.89
CA LYS A 26 -11.79 -19.79 -26.26
C LYS A 26 -13.25 -19.74 -26.74
N SER A 27 -13.92 -18.63 -26.56
CA SER A 27 -15.32 -18.46 -26.93
C SER A 27 -15.49 -18.14 -28.39
N ASP A 28 -16.67 -18.44 -28.95
CA ASP A 28 -17.08 -18.00 -30.27
C ASP A 28 -17.26 -16.46 -30.34
N LYS A 29 -17.20 -15.90 -31.54
CA LYS A 29 -17.25 -14.44 -31.78
C LYS A 29 -18.52 -13.77 -31.18
N ALA A 30 -19.65 -14.47 -31.22
CA ALA A 30 -20.90 -13.93 -30.68
C ALA A 30 -20.84 -13.80 -29.14
N LYS A 31 -20.31 -14.81 -28.46
CA LYS A 31 -20.11 -14.76 -27.01
C LYS A 31 -19.00 -13.78 -26.60
N GLN A 32 -17.93 -13.68 -27.39
CA GLN A 32 -16.90 -12.66 -27.18
C GLN A 32 -17.49 -11.26 -27.20
N TRP A 33 -18.33 -10.96 -28.21
CA TRP A 33 -18.99 -9.66 -28.31
C TRP A 33 -19.91 -9.39 -27.12
N ASP A 34 -20.78 -10.35 -26.78
CA ASP A 34 -21.71 -10.21 -25.67
C ASP A 34 -21.01 -9.99 -24.34
N SER A 35 -19.94 -10.75 -24.09
CA SER A 35 -19.13 -10.60 -22.87
C SER A 35 -18.39 -9.26 -22.83
N LEU A 36 -17.75 -8.86 -23.95
CA LEU A 36 -16.99 -7.62 -24.03
C LEU A 36 -17.89 -6.40 -23.80
N TRP A 37 -19.00 -6.32 -24.52
CA TRP A 37 -19.96 -5.23 -24.41
C TRP A 37 -20.54 -5.11 -23.00
N LYS A 38 -20.98 -6.20 -22.38
CA LYS A 38 -21.58 -6.19 -21.04
C LYS A 38 -20.57 -5.80 -19.98
N SER A 39 -19.38 -6.41 -19.97
CA SER A 39 -18.34 -6.06 -18.99
C SER A 39 -17.83 -4.64 -19.19
N SER A 40 -17.67 -4.17 -20.41
CA SER A 40 -17.29 -2.78 -20.70
C SER A 40 -18.34 -1.79 -20.21
N ALA A 41 -19.62 -2.06 -20.44
CA ALA A 41 -20.71 -1.21 -19.96
C ALA A 41 -20.76 -1.11 -18.43
N VAL A 42 -20.53 -2.23 -17.74
CA VAL A 42 -20.49 -2.25 -16.27
C VAL A 42 -19.31 -1.43 -15.74
N VAL A 43 -18.11 -1.69 -16.26
CA VAL A 43 -16.90 -1.05 -15.71
C VAL A 43 -16.82 0.43 -16.06
N LEU A 44 -17.09 0.80 -17.34
CA LEU A 44 -17.12 2.21 -17.74
C LEU A 44 -18.31 2.96 -17.11
N GLY A 45 -19.44 2.27 -16.95
CA GLY A 45 -20.60 2.81 -16.23
C GLY A 45 -20.29 3.12 -14.76
N LEU A 46 -19.52 2.26 -14.09
CA LEU A 46 -19.05 2.51 -12.72
C LEU A 46 -18.12 3.72 -12.65
N ILE A 47 -17.16 3.85 -13.58
CA ILE A 47 -16.27 5.03 -13.65
C ILE A 47 -17.08 6.31 -13.89
N ALA A 48 -18.02 6.27 -14.84
CA ALA A 48 -18.89 7.41 -15.11
C ALA A 48 -19.73 7.79 -13.88
N LEU A 49 -20.28 6.80 -13.17
CA LEU A 49 -21.01 7.01 -11.92
C LEU A 49 -20.12 7.68 -10.87
N LEU A 50 -18.90 7.19 -10.65
CA LEU A 50 -17.95 7.77 -9.70
C LEU A 50 -17.56 9.20 -10.08
N LEU A 51 -17.43 9.52 -11.37
CA LEU A 51 -17.18 10.90 -11.84
C LEU A 51 -18.38 11.83 -11.59
N VAL A 52 -19.60 11.37 -11.86
CA VAL A 52 -20.82 12.16 -11.65
C VAL A 52 -21.04 12.45 -10.17
N PHE A 53 -20.86 11.43 -9.33
CA PHE A 53 -21.09 11.52 -7.89
C PHE A 53 -19.87 12.00 -7.08
N LYS A 54 -18.81 12.50 -7.74
CA LYS A 54 -17.62 13.02 -7.04
C LYS A 54 -17.92 14.06 -5.96
N GLY A 55 -18.95 14.90 -6.17
CA GLY A 55 -19.38 15.92 -5.22
C GLY A 55 -20.04 15.37 -3.93
N MET A 56 -20.36 14.08 -3.87
CA MET A 56 -20.88 13.46 -2.66
C MET A 56 -19.79 13.03 -1.67
N PHE A 57 -18.53 13.01 -2.12
CA PHE A 57 -17.41 12.64 -1.26
C PHE A 57 -16.87 13.89 -0.54
N SER A 58 -16.65 13.76 0.77
CA SER A 58 -16.16 14.87 1.59
C SER A 58 -14.67 15.21 1.35
N PHE A 59 -13.89 14.26 0.85
CA PHE A 59 -12.43 14.32 0.70
C PHE A 59 -11.68 14.72 1.99
N THR A 60 -12.28 14.39 3.15
CA THR A 60 -11.72 14.64 4.48
C THR A 60 -11.35 13.33 5.17
N SER A 61 -10.37 13.40 6.07
CA SER A 61 -9.95 12.33 6.95
C SER A 61 -10.09 12.76 8.42
N ILE A 62 -10.19 11.80 9.33
CA ILE A 62 -10.20 12.06 10.78
C ILE A 62 -8.91 12.78 11.23
N ALA A 63 -7.79 12.49 10.57
CA ALA A 63 -6.51 13.14 10.87
C ALA A 63 -6.44 14.62 10.44
N ASP A 64 -7.37 15.10 9.62
CA ASP A 64 -7.37 16.48 9.12
C ASP A 64 -7.66 17.50 10.24
N ASP A 65 -8.35 17.10 11.30
CA ASP A 65 -8.64 17.98 12.43
C ASP A 65 -7.36 18.47 13.14
N ASP A 66 -6.34 17.62 13.23
CA ASP A 66 -5.05 17.98 13.82
C ASP A 66 -4.21 18.85 12.87
N LEU A 67 -4.33 18.63 11.56
CA LEU A 67 -3.71 19.48 10.55
C LEU A 67 -4.33 20.90 10.55
N VAL A 68 -5.65 21.00 10.69
CA VAL A 68 -6.32 22.31 10.81
C VAL A 68 -5.84 23.09 12.02
N LYS A 69 -5.66 22.44 13.17
CA LYS A 69 -5.14 23.08 14.38
C LYS A 69 -3.72 23.61 14.21
N SER A 70 -2.88 22.91 13.43
CA SER A 70 -1.47 23.27 13.23
C SER A 70 -1.24 24.25 12.08
N MET A 71 -1.98 24.13 10.96
CA MET A 71 -1.73 24.83 9.71
C MET A 71 -2.86 25.80 9.29
N GLY A 72 -3.99 25.75 9.96
CA GLY A 72 -5.14 26.59 9.69
C GLY A 72 -6.14 26.04 8.66
N PRO A 73 -7.34 26.67 8.53
CA PRO A 73 -8.42 26.18 7.68
C PRO A 73 -8.13 26.29 6.17
N ASP A 74 -7.31 27.26 5.75
CA ASP A 74 -6.96 27.44 4.33
C ASP A 74 -6.15 26.26 3.79
N PHE A 75 -5.28 25.67 4.63
CA PHE A 75 -4.56 24.46 4.29
C PHE A 75 -5.50 23.29 4.02
N LEU A 76 -6.56 23.12 4.81
CA LEU A 76 -7.54 22.05 4.60
C LEU A 76 -8.28 22.22 3.27
N SER A 77 -8.61 23.45 2.88
CA SER A 77 -9.29 23.69 1.61
C SER A 77 -8.41 23.29 0.41
N ALA A 78 -7.13 23.68 0.44
CA ALA A 78 -6.15 23.29 -0.57
C ALA A 78 -5.95 21.76 -0.61
N LEU A 79 -5.86 21.11 0.55
CA LEU A 79 -5.72 19.65 0.65
C LEU A 79 -6.94 18.91 0.06
N LYS A 80 -8.16 19.41 0.28
CA LYS A 80 -9.37 18.84 -0.31
C LYS A 80 -9.39 18.99 -1.84
N GLU A 81 -9.00 20.15 -2.34
CA GLU A 81 -8.92 20.42 -3.78
C GLU A 81 -7.90 19.48 -4.44
N ASP A 82 -6.74 19.31 -3.82
CA ASP A 82 -5.70 18.40 -4.29
C ASP A 82 -6.19 16.94 -4.30
N ARG A 83 -6.79 16.44 -3.21
CA ARG A 83 -7.38 15.11 -3.15
C ARG A 83 -8.46 14.89 -4.21
N GLN A 84 -9.30 15.89 -4.45
CA GLN A 84 -10.33 15.83 -5.49
C GLN A 84 -9.72 15.79 -6.89
N SER A 85 -8.66 16.58 -7.12
CA SER A 85 -7.91 16.58 -8.37
C SER A 85 -7.27 15.22 -8.64
N MET A 86 -6.60 14.66 -7.66
CA MET A 86 -6.00 13.32 -7.74
C MET A 86 -7.06 12.24 -8.04
N TYR A 87 -8.21 12.28 -7.36
CA TYR A 87 -9.32 11.36 -7.60
C TYR A 87 -9.83 11.41 -9.04
N VAL A 88 -10.04 12.61 -9.58
CA VAL A 88 -10.50 12.79 -10.95
C VAL A 88 -9.43 12.35 -11.96
N ALA A 89 -8.17 12.69 -11.72
CA ALA A 89 -7.05 12.27 -12.56
C ALA A 89 -6.92 10.74 -12.62
N ASP A 90 -7.06 10.07 -11.48
CA ASP A 90 -7.02 8.61 -11.37
C ASP A 90 -8.19 7.92 -12.11
N LEU A 91 -9.40 8.47 -12.02
CA LEU A 91 -10.55 7.95 -12.77
C LEU A 91 -10.38 8.10 -14.29
N TRP A 92 -9.85 9.23 -14.75
CA TRP A 92 -9.54 9.42 -16.17
C TRP A 92 -8.45 8.48 -16.65
N ARG A 93 -7.36 8.34 -15.89
CA ARG A 93 -6.28 7.41 -16.19
C ARG A 93 -6.81 5.99 -16.30
N SER A 94 -7.52 5.51 -15.28
CA SER A 94 -8.11 4.16 -15.26
C SER A 94 -9.07 3.94 -16.42
N GLY A 95 -9.92 4.93 -16.72
CA GLY A 95 -10.83 4.88 -17.85
C GLY A 95 -10.12 4.73 -19.20
N LEU A 96 -9.03 5.46 -19.42
CA LEU A 96 -8.23 5.38 -20.64
C LEU A 96 -7.57 4.01 -20.81
N PHE A 97 -6.97 3.45 -19.75
CA PHE A 97 -6.38 2.11 -19.80
C PHE A 97 -7.44 1.03 -20.07
N ILE A 98 -8.61 1.12 -19.44
CA ILE A 98 -9.73 0.20 -19.69
C ILE A 98 -10.20 0.29 -21.15
N ILE A 99 -10.38 1.50 -21.69
CA ILE A 99 -10.74 1.69 -23.09
C ILE A 99 -9.69 1.11 -24.02
N ALA A 100 -8.41 1.26 -23.72
CA ALA A 100 -7.32 0.68 -24.50
C ALA A 100 -7.39 -0.87 -24.52
N VAL A 101 -7.64 -1.50 -23.38
CA VAL A 101 -7.83 -2.96 -23.27
C VAL A 101 -9.05 -3.41 -24.06
N ILE A 102 -10.19 -2.71 -23.93
CA ILE A 102 -11.41 -3.01 -24.69
C ILE A 102 -11.14 -2.92 -26.21
N ALA A 103 -10.43 -1.89 -26.65
CA ALA A 103 -10.06 -1.72 -28.04
C ALA A 103 -9.16 -2.86 -28.56
N LEU A 104 -8.18 -3.30 -27.78
CA LEU A 104 -7.33 -4.44 -28.12
C LEU A 104 -8.13 -5.74 -28.25
N LEU A 105 -9.03 -6.03 -27.33
CA LEU A 105 -9.89 -7.21 -27.36
C LEU A 105 -10.86 -7.14 -28.56
N TRP A 106 -11.42 -5.97 -28.84
CA TRP A 106 -12.26 -5.76 -30.02
C TRP A 106 -11.47 -5.94 -31.34
N MET A 107 -10.24 -5.43 -31.41
CA MET A 107 -9.37 -5.63 -32.58
C MET A 107 -9.02 -7.12 -32.76
N ASN A 108 -8.78 -7.85 -31.70
CA ASN A 108 -8.58 -9.30 -31.75
C ASN A 108 -9.83 -10.02 -32.25
N MET A 109 -11.02 -9.68 -31.78
CA MET A 109 -12.29 -10.20 -32.29
C MET A 109 -12.47 -9.99 -33.79
N LYS A 110 -11.98 -8.87 -34.34
CA LYS A 110 -12.03 -8.53 -35.76
C LYS A 110 -10.86 -9.11 -36.56
N ASP A 111 -10.09 -10.00 -35.97
CA ASP A 111 -8.90 -10.65 -36.55
C ASP A 111 -7.82 -9.66 -37.06
N LYS A 112 -7.83 -8.40 -36.52
CA LYS A 112 -6.83 -7.39 -36.83
C LYS A 112 -5.56 -7.55 -36.00
N VAL A 113 -5.67 -8.15 -34.84
CA VAL A 113 -4.57 -8.40 -33.90
C VAL A 113 -4.62 -9.87 -33.50
N SER A 114 -3.48 -10.57 -33.58
CA SER A 114 -3.41 -11.95 -33.11
C SER A 114 -3.60 -12.05 -31.60
N GLN A 115 -4.05 -13.20 -31.11
CA GLN A 115 -4.26 -13.44 -29.67
C GLN A 115 -2.98 -13.20 -28.87
N ASN A 116 -1.83 -13.71 -29.33
CA ASN A 116 -0.56 -13.55 -28.63
C ASN A 116 -0.15 -12.07 -28.55
N LEU A 117 -0.32 -11.31 -29.64
CA LEU A 117 -0.01 -9.89 -29.65
C LEU A 117 -0.96 -9.11 -28.72
N ALA A 118 -2.26 -9.45 -28.68
CA ALA A 118 -3.20 -8.84 -27.75
C ALA A 118 -2.81 -9.07 -26.29
N ILE A 119 -2.42 -10.29 -25.93
CA ILE A 119 -1.95 -10.62 -24.57
C ILE A 119 -0.69 -9.81 -24.20
N ILE A 120 0.28 -9.73 -25.12
CA ILE A 120 1.52 -8.96 -24.89
C ILE A 120 1.20 -7.47 -24.69
N LEU A 121 0.35 -6.89 -25.54
CA LEU A 121 -0.01 -5.48 -25.44
C LEU A 121 -0.81 -5.16 -24.16
N ILE A 122 -1.71 -6.05 -23.74
CA ILE A 122 -2.40 -5.92 -22.44
C ILE A 122 -1.38 -5.95 -21.29
N GLY A 123 -0.41 -6.87 -21.35
CA GLY A 123 0.67 -6.93 -20.35
C GLY A 123 1.52 -5.64 -20.31
N VAL A 124 1.85 -5.09 -21.49
CA VAL A 124 2.57 -3.81 -21.58
C VAL A 124 1.75 -2.66 -20.99
N LEU A 125 0.45 -2.58 -21.28
CA LEU A 125 -0.43 -1.57 -20.71
C LEU A 125 -0.50 -1.69 -19.17
N MET A 126 -0.60 -2.91 -18.65
CA MET A 126 -0.61 -3.16 -17.21
C MET A 126 0.70 -2.70 -16.54
N VAL A 127 1.85 -3.06 -17.12
CA VAL A 127 3.15 -2.62 -16.60
C VAL A 127 3.29 -1.10 -16.68
N ALA A 128 2.85 -0.48 -17.78
CA ALA A 128 2.88 0.97 -17.92
C ALA A 128 2.03 1.65 -16.83
N ASP A 129 0.80 1.19 -16.59
CA ASP A 129 -0.06 1.73 -15.54
C ASP A 129 0.59 1.63 -14.16
N LEU A 130 1.12 0.48 -13.80
CA LEU A 130 1.83 0.27 -12.53
C LEU A 130 3.03 1.20 -12.38
N VAL A 131 3.89 1.31 -13.41
CA VAL A 131 5.07 2.18 -13.37
C VAL A 131 4.69 3.65 -13.23
N PHE A 132 3.61 4.11 -13.88
CA PHE A 132 3.14 5.48 -13.72
C PHE A 132 2.66 5.77 -12.29
N VAL A 133 2.03 4.81 -11.64
CA VAL A 133 1.60 4.95 -10.23
C VAL A 133 2.79 4.88 -9.29
N ASP A 134 3.64 3.89 -9.46
CA ASP A 134 4.77 3.63 -8.57
C ASP A 134 5.75 4.80 -8.51
N LYS A 135 5.93 5.53 -9.62
CA LYS A 135 6.75 6.74 -9.66
C LYS A 135 6.30 7.83 -8.69
N ASN A 136 5.03 7.85 -8.28
CA ASN A 136 4.54 8.82 -7.31
C ASN A 136 4.94 8.46 -5.87
N TYR A 137 5.29 7.19 -5.63
CA TYR A 137 5.63 6.66 -4.30
C TYR A 137 7.12 6.34 -4.16
N VAL A 138 7.77 5.96 -5.25
CA VAL A 138 9.19 5.57 -5.28
C VAL A 138 9.89 6.39 -6.35
N ASP A 139 10.47 7.51 -5.96
CA ASP A 139 11.30 8.35 -6.80
C ASP A 139 12.80 7.99 -6.69
N LYS A 140 13.65 8.77 -7.35
CA LYS A 140 15.10 8.52 -7.32
C LYS A 140 15.71 8.75 -5.93
N GLU A 141 15.09 9.58 -5.10
CA GLU A 141 15.55 9.91 -3.75
C GLU A 141 15.27 8.78 -2.76
N ALA A 142 14.31 7.91 -3.09
CA ALA A 142 14.02 6.70 -2.32
C ALA A 142 15.12 5.62 -2.45
N PHE A 143 16.00 5.73 -3.46
CA PHE A 143 17.11 4.79 -3.64
C PHE A 143 18.35 5.29 -2.91
N VAL A 144 18.73 4.58 -1.87
CA VAL A 144 19.96 4.81 -1.11
C VAL A 144 21.03 3.78 -1.47
N SER A 145 22.29 4.08 -1.16
CA SER A 145 23.36 3.12 -1.38
C SER A 145 23.19 1.86 -0.50
N ALA A 146 23.62 0.70 -0.97
CA ALA A 146 23.57 -0.54 -0.18
C ALA A 146 24.26 -0.38 1.19
N ARG A 147 25.33 0.41 1.24
CA ARG A 147 26.04 0.70 2.48
C ARG A 147 25.17 1.44 3.51
N GLU A 148 24.32 2.34 3.06
CA GLU A 148 23.40 3.10 3.94
C GLU A 148 22.28 2.20 4.48
N VAL A 149 21.84 1.22 3.69
CA VAL A 149 20.88 0.21 4.13
C VAL A 149 21.46 -0.66 5.26
N ASP A 150 22.76 -0.94 5.23
CA ASP A 150 23.43 -1.79 6.22
C ASP A 150 23.79 -1.03 7.52
N VAL A 151 23.81 0.30 7.53
CA VAL A 151 24.16 1.10 8.72
C VAL A 151 23.30 0.78 9.94
N PRO A 152 21.96 0.62 9.86
CA PRO A 152 21.14 0.27 11.02
C PRO A 152 21.47 -1.10 11.63
N PHE A 153 22.12 -1.99 10.86
CA PHE A 153 22.48 -3.35 11.26
C PHE A 153 23.94 -3.47 11.75
N GLN A 154 24.61 -2.35 11.96
CA GLN A 154 25.90 -2.33 12.62
C GLN A 154 25.74 -2.09 14.13
N PRO A 155 26.45 -2.84 14.99
CA PRO A 155 26.35 -2.67 16.42
C PRO A 155 26.91 -1.29 16.84
N THR A 156 26.19 -0.60 17.70
CA THR A 156 26.68 0.62 18.36
C THR A 156 27.68 0.26 19.46
N GLN A 157 28.33 1.27 20.02
CA GLN A 157 29.19 1.07 21.18
C GLN A 157 28.42 0.47 22.38
N ALA A 158 27.16 0.89 22.58
CA ALA A 158 26.30 0.34 23.62
C ALA A 158 25.99 -1.15 23.36
N ASP A 159 25.66 -1.51 22.12
CA ASP A 159 25.43 -2.91 21.74
C ASP A 159 26.68 -3.76 22.01
N ALA A 160 27.88 -3.24 21.67
CA ALA A 160 29.14 -3.93 21.86
C ALA A 160 29.46 -4.16 23.37
N GLU A 161 29.09 -3.20 24.24
CA GLU A 161 29.24 -3.38 25.69
C GLU A 161 28.24 -4.39 26.26
N ILE A 162 26.98 -4.31 25.83
CA ILE A 162 25.94 -5.25 26.27
C ILE A 162 26.28 -6.68 25.83
N LEU A 163 26.83 -6.88 24.64
CA LEU A 163 27.23 -8.19 24.12
C LEU A 163 28.39 -8.86 24.89
N LYS A 164 29.11 -8.11 25.72
CA LYS A 164 30.14 -8.67 26.61
C LYS A 164 29.54 -9.44 27.81
N ASP A 165 28.29 -9.10 28.18
CA ASP A 165 27.60 -9.80 29.25
C ASP A 165 27.03 -11.12 28.76
N THR A 166 27.52 -12.21 29.30
CA THR A 166 27.11 -13.59 28.95
C THR A 166 25.98 -14.12 29.85
N SER A 167 25.48 -13.32 30.78
CA SER A 167 24.38 -13.72 31.66
C SER A 167 23.04 -13.82 30.93
N VAL A 168 22.03 -14.37 31.59
CA VAL A 168 20.68 -14.46 31.02
C VAL A 168 19.89 -13.20 31.33
N PHE A 169 19.82 -12.29 30.37
CA PHE A 169 19.06 -11.04 30.48
C PHE A 169 18.28 -10.74 29.20
N ARG A 170 17.47 -9.69 29.24
CA ARG A 170 16.78 -9.09 28.10
C ARG A 170 17.04 -7.58 28.07
N VAL A 171 17.15 -7.05 26.85
CA VAL A 171 17.38 -5.62 26.64
C VAL A 171 16.05 -4.90 26.36
N TYR A 172 15.83 -3.81 27.05
CA TYR A 172 14.74 -2.89 26.76
C TYR A 172 15.30 -1.56 26.25
N ASP A 173 14.94 -1.21 25.02
CA ASP A 173 15.31 0.05 24.40
C ASP A 173 14.18 1.06 24.65
N ILE A 174 14.47 2.08 25.45
CA ILE A 174 13.51 3.12 25.86
C ILE A 174 13.06 3.95 24.65
N GLN A 175 13.96 4.27 23.74
CA GLN A 175 13.68 5.09 22.56
C GLN A 175 13.13 4.26 21.39
N GLY A 176 13.57 3.02 21.26
CA GLY A 176 13.26 2.12 20.15
C GLY A 176 12.29 0.97 20.52
N ARG A 177 11.41 1.15 21.48
CA ARG A 177 10.51 0.10 22.00
C ARG A 177 9.81 -0.75 20.94
N LEU A 178 9.35 -0.13 19.86
CA LEU A 178 8.65 -0.81 18.74
C LEU A 178 9.54 -1.09 17.53
N GLN A 179 10.82 -0.78 17.60
CA GLN A 179 11.75 -0.99 16.49
C GLN A 179 12.35 -2.40 16.53
N GLY A 180 12.68 -2.92 15.34
CA GLY A 180 13.28 -4.24 15.19
C GLY A 180 14.78 -4.30 15.54
N ARG A 181 15.48 -3.16 15.60
CA ARG A 181 16.94 -3.08 15.76
C ARG A 181 17.44 -3.78 17.03
N THR A 182 16.79 -3.52 18.15
CA THR A 182 17.19 -4.15 19.43
C THR A 182 17.04 -5.67 19.40
N SER A 183 16.00 -6.17 18.73
CA SER A 183 15.78 -7.61 18.54
C SER A 183 16.79 -8.27 17.59
N TYR A 184 17.45 -7.48 16.75
CA TYR A 184 18.48 -7.98 15.85
C TYR A 184 19.78 -8.34 16.60
N PHE A 185 20.19 -7.50 17.55
CA PHE A 185 21.43 -7.69 18.30
C PHE A 185 21.23 -8.43 19.63
N HIS A 186 20.07 -8.32 20.26
CA HIS A 186 19.83 -8.75 21.63
C HIS A 186 18.51 -9.50 21.77
N LYS A 187 18.34 -10.22 22.88
CA LYS A 187 17.04 -10.72 23.32
C LYS A 187 16.21 -9.56 23.86
N ALA A 188 15.48 -8.88 22.97
CA ALA A 188 14.72 -7.70 23.31
C ALA A 188 13.46 -8.00 24.13
N VAL A 189 13.07 -7.02 24.96
CA VAL A 189 11.75 -6.98 25.63
C VAL A 189 10.72 -6.28 24.75
N GLY A 190 11.15 -5.45 23.80
CA GLY A 190 10.31 -4.73 22.84
C GLY A 190 10.19 -5.43 21.48
N GLY A 191 9.83 -4.66 20.47
CA GLY A 191 9.68 -5.08 19.09
C GLY A 191 8.26 -4.88 18.57
N TYR A 192 8.13 -4.81 17.26
CA TYR A 192 6.84 -4.65 16.59
C TYR A 192 6.26 -6.01 16.20
N SER A 193 5.00 -6.22 16.53
CA SER A 193 4.19 -7.30 15.99
C SER A 193 2.76 -6.82 15.79
N ALA A 194 2.24 -7.00 14.57
CA ALA A 194 0.84 -6.66 14.26
C ALA A 194 -0.18 -7.55 15.00
N VAL A 195 0.26 -8.72 15.49
CA VAL A 195 -0.55 -9.71 16.20
C VAL A 195 0.03 -9.94 17.59
N ARG A 196 0.18 -8.85 18.36
CA ARG A 196 0.70 -8.94 19.72
C ARG A 196 -0.43 -9.34 20.69
N PRO A 197 -0.20 -10.34 21.58
CA PRO A 197 -1.20 -10.71 22.58
C PRO A 197 -1.50 -9.54 23.53
N ARG A 198 -2.78 -9.27 23.81
CA ARG A 198 -3.22 -8.18 24.69
C ARG A 198 -2.55 -8.23 26.08
N ARG A 199 -2.32 -9.42 26.62
CA ARG A 199 -1.61 -9.58 27.92
C ARG A 199 -0.19 -9.01 27.89
N TYR A 200 0.46 -9.09 26.75
CA TYR A 200 1.80 -8.54 26.56
C TYR A 200 1.76 -7.01 26.58
N ASP A 201 0.78 -6.40 25.91
CA ASP A 201 0.56 -4.95 25.96
C ASP A 201 0.27 -4.48 27.37
N GLN A 202 -0.57 -5.20 28.13
CA GLN A 202 -0.86 -4.87 29.52
C GLN A 202 0.38 -4.90 30.42
N VAL A 203 1.31 -5.84 30.22
CA VAL A 203 2.58 -5.86 30.94
C VAL A 203 3.40 -4.61 30.64
N PHE A 204 3.44 -4.17 29.40
CA PHE A 204 4.12 -2.94 29.03
C PHE A 204 3.50 -1.71 29.66
N GLU A 205 2.18 -1.54 29.51
CA GLU A 205 1.45 -0.36 29.98
C GLU A 205 1.49 -0.23 31.52
N TYR A 206 1.26 -1.34 32.23
CA TYR A 206 1.06 -1.28 33.68
C TYR A 206 2.33 -1.55 34.52
N ILE A 207 3.29 -2.27 34.00
CA ILE A 207 4.49 -2.65 34.74
C ILE A 207 5.71 -1.90 34.22
N VAL A 208 6.03 -2.05 32.93
CA VAL A 208 7.29 -1.52 32.41
C VAL A 208 7.28 0.01 32.36
N GLU A 209 6.21 0.64 31.86
CA GLU A 209 6.12 2.09 31.73
C GLU A 209 6.03 2.77 33.12
N ASN A 210 5.28 2.20 34.06
CA ASN A 210 5.21 2.74 35.42
C ASN A 210 6.55 2.63 36.16
N SER A 211 7.24 1.49 36.02
CA SER A 211 8.56 1.30 36.63
C SER A 211 9.61 2.27 36.07
N LEU A 212 9.57 2.55 34.76
CA LEU A 212 10.46 3.52 34.12
C LEU A 212 10.15 4.97 34.56
N ASN A 213 8.87 5.32 34.69
CA ASN A 213 8.46 6.62 35.19
C ASN A 213 8.91 6.86 36.64
N ASP A 214 8.87 5.83 37.48
CA ASP A 214 9.34 5.91 38.88
C ASP A 214 10.87 6.02 38.97
N LEU A 215 11.60 5.31 38.08
CA LEU A 215 13.05 5.47 37.96
C LEU A 215 13.42 6.89 37.51
N GLY A 216 12.71 7.45 36.52
CA GLY A 216 12.93 8.81 36.02
C GLY A 216 12.67 9.89 37.09
N LYS A 217 11.73 9.69 38.01
CA LYS A 217 11.46 10.60 39.12
C LYS A 217 12.54 10.56 40.20
N ASN A 218 13.26 9.44 40.34
CA ASN A 218 14.29 9.25 41.33
C ASN A 218 15.70 9.69 40.89
N ILE A 219 15.87 10.07 39.60
CA ILE A 219 17.14 10.52 39.03
C ILE A 219 17.23 12.06 38.96
N ASN A 220 16.14 12.79 39.19
CA ASN A 220 16.08 14.25 39.32
C ASN A 220 16.04 14.66 40.81
#